data_34b34759c17ae33d7da728cfe6b9c541
#
_entry.id   34b34759c17ae33d7da728cfe6b9c541
#
_cell.length_a   1.000
_cell.length_b   1.000
_cell.length_c   1.000
_cell.angle_alpha   90.00
_cell.angle_beta   90.00
_cell.angle_gamma   90.00
#
_symmetry.space_group_name_H-M   'P 1'
#
loop_
_entity.id
_entity.type
_entity.pdbx_description
1 polymer ?
#
loop_
_entity_poly.entity_id
_entity_poly.type
_entity_poly.pdbx_seq_one_letter_code
_entity_poly.pdbx_strand_id
1 'polypeptide(L)'
;MKHSVRSLCQCLLLFLLPLLLSCGSEKKRYVVGVSQCSEDVWREKLNEELRIAALYYNDVDLRISSANDNVQLQTEQINKFVDEGVDLLIVAPGQVSISSAIDRAYEKGIPVIIFDRRTRSDKYTAYIGADNKEIGSSMGEYLAGTLTDGGRILELSGLSTSSPAIERNNGFDSVVQCRPGISIVEHLSADWTEQGAFRTVDSLLSEPHNEFDCVFAHNDRMAMGARRAAEKHGLNLEHIKFCGIDAMPQKGGGMELVNNGTLFASYTYPTRGDEVMLLAMNILEGKKYNRENQLSSALVTRDNARVLLMQNDETMRQQDHLSTLRSRVDKAASDFNTQRIYLLVLLVFVVLLIAVCAAAIYAFITRTRINQQLKASMDEQNRMTTEMEEMTQTQLQFFTNVSH
;
A
#
# COMPACT_ATOMS: atom_id res chain seq x y z
N MET A 1 -59.21 -13.80 -15.91
CA MET A 1 -58.60 -12.52 -15.43
C MET A 1 -57.71 -12.68 -14.19
N LYS A 2 -58.10 -13.44 -13.13
CA LYS A 2 -57.20 -13.64 -11.94
C LYS A 2 -55.84 -14.27 -12.29
N HIS A 3 -55.77 -15.15 -13.30
CA HIS A 3 -54.54 -15.75 -13.75
C HIS A 3 -53.56 -14.79 -14.47
N SER A 4 -54.12 -13.83 -15.24
CA SER A 4 -53.30 -12.85 -15.99
C SER A 4 -52.59 -11.85 -15.10
N VAL A 5 -53.17 -11.40 -14.02
CA VAL A 5 -52.54 -10.44 -13.05
C VAL A 5 -51.46 -11.16 -12.20
N ARG A 6 -51.72 -12.41 -11.80
CA ARG A 6 -50.67 -13.23 -11.12
C ARG A 6 -49.49 -13.49 -12.03
N SER A 7 -49.71 -13.79 -13.31
CA SER A 7 -48.64 -14.01 -14.27
C SER A 7 -47.81 -12.74 -14.52
N LEU A 8 -48.45 -11.57 -14.58
CA LEU A 8 -47.74 -10.27 -14.74
C LEU A 8 -46.86 -9.94 -13.53
N CYS A 9 -47.36 -10.15 -12.28
CA CYS A 9 -46.57 -9.97 -11.06
C CYS A 9 -45.41 -10.97 -10.96
N GLN A 10 -45.60 -12.20 -11.39
CA GLN A 10 -44.51 -13.19 -11.43
C GLN A 10 -43.43 -12.86 -12.47
N CYS A 11 -43.79 -12.36 -13.65
CA CYS A 11 -42.86 -11.88 -14.65
C CYS A 11 -42.10 -10.64 -14.17
N LEU A 12 -42.74 -9.68 -13.47
CA LEU A 12 -42.06 -8.51 -12.89
C LEU A 12 -41.06 -8.91 -11.78
N LEU A 13 -41.43 -9.85 -10.93
CA LEU A 13 -40.55 -10.38 -9.89
C LEU A 13 -39.33 -11.12 -10.49
N LEU A 14 -39.53 -11.89 -11.56
CA LEU A 14 -38.46 -12.58 -12.29
C LEU A 14 -37.48 -11.63 -13.03
N PHE A 15 -37.95 -10.44 -13.45
CA PHE A 15 -37.11 -9.40 -14.05
C PHE A 15 -36.37 -8.56 -13.01
N LEU A 16 -36.93 -8.36 -11.80
CA LEU A 16 -36.29 -7.62 -10.71
C LEU A 16 -35.24 -8.45 -9.95
N LEU A 17 -35.39 -9.76 -9.88
CA LEU A 17 -34.48 -10.65 -9.17
C LEU A 17 -33.02 -10.62 -9.69
N PRO A 18 -32.72 -10.65 -11.01
CA PRO A 18 -31.36 -10.55 -11.51
C PRO A 18 -30.73 -9.16 -11.34
N LEU A 19 -31.53 -8.10 -11.23
CA LEU A 19 -31.04 -6.74 -10.92
C LEU A 19 -30.59 -6.61 -9.46
N LEU A 20 -31.19 -7.36 -8.53
CA LEU A 20 -30.78 -7.43 -7.13
C LEU A 20 -29.59 -8.39 -6.90
N LEU A 21 -29.39 -9.37 -7.78
CA LEU A 21 -28.30 -10.33 -7.72
C LEU A 21 -27.02 -9.89 -8.45
N SER A 22 -27.02 -8.72 -9.11
CA SER A 22 -25.81 -8.07 -9.63
C SER A 22 -24.99 -7.43 -8.50
N CYS A 23 -24.92 -8.07 -7.34
CA CYS A 23 -23.94 -7.80 -6.32
C CYS A 23 -22.60 -8.29 -6.88
N GLY A 24 -21.72 -7.34 -7.23
CA GLY A 24 -20.40 -7.63 -7.79
C GLY A 24 -19.71 -8.66 -6.91
N SER A 25 -19.11 -9.65 -7.52
CA SER A 25 -18.17 -10.56 -6.86
C SER A 25 -17.19 -9.66 -6.08
N GLU A 26 -17.18 -9.75 -4.75
CA GLU A 26 -16.12 -9.17 -3.95
C GLU A 26 -14.81 -9.72 -4.50
N LYS A 27 -14.01 -8.85 -5.14
CA LYS A 27 -12.65 -9.23 -5.53
C LYS A 27 -11.93 -9.64 -4.25
N LYS A 28 -11.29 -10.81 -4.27
CA LYS A 28 -10.44 -11.28 -3.17
C LYS A 28 -9.46 -10.16 -2.84
N ARG A 29 -9.47 -9.69 -1.59
CA ARG A 29 -8.54 -8.68 -1.10
C ARG A 29 -7.29 -9.39 -0.61
N TYR A 30 -6.14 -9.11 -1.22
CA TYR A 30 -4.86 -9.66 -0.78
C TYR A 30 -4.41 -8.95 0.51
N VAL A 31 -3.97 -9.74 1.48
CA VAL A 31 -3.35 -9.22 2.71
C VAL A 31 -1.83 -9.33 2.56
N VAL A 32 -1.16 -8.18 2.51
CA VAL A 32 0.30 -8.09 2.41
C VAL A 32 0.86 -7.62 3.75
N GLY A 33 1.60 -8.50 4.43
CA GLY A 33 2.32 -8.18 5.65
C GLY A 33 3.71 -7.59 5.33
N VAL A 34 4.10 -6.54 6.06
CA VAL A 34 5.45 -5.94 5.95
C VAL A 34 6.08 -5.90 7.34
N SER A 35 7.23 -6.55 7.50
CA SER A 35 8.01 -6.54 8.73
C SER A 35 9.30 -5.72 8.53
N GLN A 36 9.33 -4.52 9.13
CA GLN A 36 10.49 -3.64 9.14
C GLN A 36 11.37 -3.91 10.36
N CYS A 37 12.70 -3.86 10.17
CA CYS A 37 13.65 -4.05 11.27
C CYS A 37 13.76 -2.85 12.20
N SER A 38 13.64 -1.62 11.67
CA SER A 38 13.88 -0.37 12.39
C SER A 38 12.86 0.71 11.99
N GLU A 39 12.88 1.80 12.76
CA GLU A 39 12.16 3.04 12.46
C GLU A 39 13.20 4.15 12.26
N ASP A 40 13.34 4.60 11.04
CA ASP A 40 14.21 5.71 10.68
C ASP A 40 13.67 6.39 9.41
N VAL A 41 14.23 7.55 9.06
CA VAL A 41 13.78 8.37 7.93
C VAL A 41 13.77 7.60 6.61
N TRP A 42 14.76 6.69 6.40
CA TRP A 42 14.82 5.87 5.21
C TRP A 42 13.68 4.83 5.19
N ARG A 43 13.40 4.20 6.35
CA ARG A 43 12.27 3.25 6.50
C ARG A 43 10.91 3.93 6.40
N GLU A 44 10.78 5.13 6.96
CA GLU A 44 9.56 5.93 6.84
C GLU A 44 9.24 6.23 5.37
N LYS A 45 10.25 6.66 4.61
CA LYS A 45 10.10 6.91 3.17
C LYS A 45 9.67 5.64 2.43
N LEU A 46 10.30 4.51 2.69
CA LEU A 46 9.89 3.22 2.11
C LEU A 46 8.43 2.87 2.45
N ASN A 47 8.05 3.02 3.71
CA ASN A 47 6.69 2.71 4.17
C ASN A 47 5.66 3.63 3.50
N GLU A 48 5.98 4.89 3.28
CA GLU A 48 5.14 5.84 2.55
C GLU A 48 4.99 5.43 1.08
N GLU A 49 6.10 5.12 0.40
CA GLU A 49 6.09 4.63 -0.97
C GLU A 49 5.28 3.35 -1.14
N LEU A 50 5.39 2.40 -0.19
CA LEU A 50 4.57 1.18 -0.17
C LEU A 50 3.08 1.49 -0.01
N ARG A 51 2.71 2.42 0.89
CA ARG A 51 1.31 2.84 1.08
C ARG A 51 0.75 3.50 -0.18
N ILE A 52 1.53 4.41 -0.78
CA ILE A 52 1.14 5.08 -2.04
C ILE A 52 0.98 4.06 -3.16
N ALA A 53 1.94 3.14 -3.31
CA ALA A 53 1.86 2.10 -4.32
C ALA A 53 0.66 1.17 -4.10
N ALA A 54 0.36 0.78 -2.86
CA ALA A 54 -0.80 -0.03 -2.52
C ALA A 54 -2.13 0.61 -2.93
N LEU A 55 -2.23 1.95 -2.92
CA LEU A 55 -3.44 2.66 -3.38
C LEU A 55 -3.75 2.41 -4.87
N TYR A 56 -2.77 2.03 -5.68
CA TYR A 56 -2.98 1.68 -7.09
C TYR A 56 -3.64 0.30 -7.28
N TYR A 57 -3.73 -0.49 -6.21
CA TYR A 57 -4.35 -1.80 -6.20
C TYR A 57 -5.57 -1.79 -5.28
N ASN A 58 -6.78 -1.82 -5.84
CA ASN A 58 -8.05 -1.71 -5.09
C ASN A 58 -8.32 -2.92 -4.17
N ASP A 59 -7.52 -3.97 -4.29
CA ASP A 59 -7.68 -5.28 -3.66
C ASP A 59 -6.52 -5.65 -2.72
N VAL A 60 -5.76 -4.66 -2.23
CA VAL A 60 -4.65 -4.86 -1.27
C VAL A 60 -5.00 -4.29 0.10
N ASP A 61 -4.75 -5.11 1.14
CA ASP A 61 -4.69 -4.72 2.55
C ASP A 61 -3.25 -4.78 3.02
N LEU A 62 -2.58 -3.61 3.07
CA LEU A 62 -1.17 -3.49 3.46
C LEU A 62 -1.05 -3.29 4.97
N ARG A 63 -0.37 -4.23 5.66
CA ARG A 63 -0.14 -4.20 7.11
C ARG A 63 1.34 -4.09 7.40
N ILE A 64 1.78 -2.94 7.94
CA ILE A 64 3.19 -2.67 8.25
C ILE A 64 3.40 -2.76 9.76
N SER A 65 4.41 -3.54 10.17
CA SER A 65 4.90 -3.61 11.55
C SER A 65 6.38 -3.29 11.58
N SER A 66 6.83 -2.53 12.58
CA SER A 66 8.24 -2.24 12.82
C SER A 66 8.70 -2.85 14.13
N ALA A 67 9.90 -3.38 14.12
CA ALA A 67 10.51 -4.02 15.28
C ALA A 67 11.43 -3.09 16.08
N ASN A 68 11.70 -1.88 15.58
CA ASN A 68 12.54 -0.88 16.23
C ASN A 68 13.87 -1.47 16.75
N ASP A 69 14.59 -2.15 15.84
CA ASP A 69 15.87 -2.86 16.08
C ASP A 69 15.81 -4.03 17.08
N ASN A 70 14.62 -4.44 17.51
CA ASN A 70 14.44 -5.58 18.39
C ASN A 70 14.18 -6.86 17.58
N VAL A 71 15.19 -7.74 17.54
CA VAL A 71 15.15 -9.02 16.78
C VAL A 71 14.04 -9.96 17.29
N GLN A 72 13.84 -10.01 18.61
CA GLN A 72 12.82 -10.84 19.23
C GLN A 72 11.42 -10.37 18.79
N LEU A 73 11.18 -9.06 18.86
CA LEU A 73 9.91 -8.46 18.41
C LEU A 73 9.67 -8.68 16.92
N GLN A 74 10.72 -8.57 16.08
CA GLN A 74 10.60 -8.83 14.65
C GLN A 74 10.20 -10.29 14.38
N THR A 75 10.80 -11.24 15.10
CA THR A 75 10.47 -12.66 15.01
C THR A 75 9.00 -12.92 15.39
N GLU A 76 8.51 -12.29 16.45
CA GLU A 76 7.12 -12.40 16.90
C GLU A 76 6.14 -11.80 15.88
N GLN A 77 6.48 -10.63 15.30
CA GLN A 77 5.67 -9.98 14.26
C GLN A 77 5.56 -10.83 12.99
N ILE A 78 6.68 -11.42 12.53
CA ILE A 78 6.69 -12.33 11.37
C ILE A 78 5.81 -13.54 11.68
N ASN A 79 5.98 -14.17 12.84
CA ASN A 79 5.17 -15.31 13.24
C ASN A 79 3.67 -14.97 13.32
N LYS A 80 3.31 -13.78 13.79
CA LYS A 80 1.94 -13.29 13.83
C LYS A 80 1.35 -13.19 12.41
N PHE A 81 2.05 -12.59 11.46
CA PHE A 81 1.61 -12.54 10.06
C PHE A 81 1.42 -13.94 9.46
N VAL A 82 2.32 -14.86 9.78
CA VAL A 82 2.22 -16.27 9.34
C VAL A 82 0.99 -16.96 9.94
N ASP A 83 0.67 -16.70 11.21
CA ASP A 83 -0.50 -17.30 11.89
C ASP A 83 -1.82 -16.64 11.46
N GLU A 84 -1.82 -15.37 11.11
CA GLU A 84 -2.95 -14.67 10.50
C GLU A 84 -3.21 -15.10 9.05
N GLY A 85 -2.27 -15.80 8.42
CA GLY A 85 -2.40 -16.29 7.05
C GLY A 85 -2.38 -15.18 6.01
N VAL A 86 -1.41 -14.25 6.08
CA VAL A 86 -1.23 -13.23 5.04
C VAL A 86 -0.97 -13.88 3.68
N ASP A 87 -1.40 -13.26 2.59
CA ASP A 87 -1.22 -13.77 1.24
C ASP A 87 0.22 -13.61 0.73
N LEU A 88 0.97 -12.63 1.26
CA LEU A 88 2.38 -12.39 0.98
C LEU A 88 3.04 -11.64 2.15
N LEU A 89 4.30 -11.94 2.40
CA LEU A 89 5.12 -11.31 3.43
C LEU A 89 6.33 -10.60 2.81
N ILE A 90 6.52 -9.31 3.13
CA ILE A 90 7.72 -8.53 2.80
C ILE A 90 8.51 -8.36 4.09
N VAL A 91 9.79 -8.72 4.09
CA VAL A 91 10.65 -8.65 5.28
C VAL A 91 11.92 -7.89 4.97
N ALA A 92 12.20 -6.85 5.77
CA ALA A 92 13.52 -6.25 5.87
C ALA A 92 14.22 -6.80 7.13
N PRO A 93 15.09 -7.80 7.01
CA PRO A 93 15.65 -8.48 8.17
C PRO A 93 16.50 -7.55 9.03
N GLY A 94 16.25 -7.50 10.35
CA GLY A 94 17.10 -6.76 11.29
C GLY A 94 18.50 -7.37 11.39
N GLN A 95 18.52 -8.68 11.56
CA GLN A 95 19.71 -9.48 11.62
C GLN A 95 19.51 -10.84 10.94
N VAL A 96 20.60 -11.51 10.60
CA VAL A 96 20.55 -12.83 9.97
C VAL A 96 19.90 -13.92 10.85
N SER A 97 19.82 -13.70 12.15
CA SER A 97 19.22 -14.64 13.12
C SER A 97 17.72 -14.84 12.95
N ILE A 98 16.98 -13.91 12.28
CA ILE A 98 15.54 -14.06 12.04
C ILE A 98 15.20 -15.01 10.88
N SER A 99 16.22 -15.59 10.21
CA SER A 99 16.02 -16.50 9.06
C SER A 99 15.04 -17.63 9.37
N SER A 100 15.02 -18.16 10.60
CA SER A 100 14.09 -19.25 10.98
C SER A 100 12.62 -18.86 10.93
N ALA A 101 12.27 -17.60 11.27
CA ALA A 101 10.88 -17.11 11.15
C ALA A 101 10.48 -16.91 9.69
N ILE A 102 11.43 -16.46 8.87
CA ILE A 102 11.25 -16.31 7.42
C ILE A 102 11.07 -17.69 6.76
N ASP A 103 11.91 -18.66 7.13
CA ASP A 103 11.81 -20.04 6.65
C ASP A 103 10.46 -20.65 6.96
N ARG A 104 9.94 -20.43 8.18
CA ARG A 104 8.62 -20.89 8.59
C ARG A 104 7.50 -20.31 7.69
N ALA A 105 7.58 -19.03 7.34
CA ALA A 105 6.62 -18.40 6.43
C ALA A 105 6.64 -19.08 5.05
N TYR A 106 7.84 -19.24 4.49
CA TYR A 106 8.04 -19.87 3.19
C TYR A 106 7.57 -21.34 3.16
N GLU A 107 7.90 -22.12 4.20
CA GLU A 107 7.48 -23.52 4.35
C GLU A 107 5.96 -23.70 4.50
N LYS A 108 5.27 -22.70 5.03
CA LYS A 108 3.81 -22.64 5.06
C LYS A 108 3.18 -22.25 3.71
N GLY A 109 3.99 -22.02 2.70
CA GLY A 109 3.52 -21.63 1.35
C GLY A 109 3.18 -20.17 1.20
N ILE A 110 3.55 -19.33 2.17
CA ILE A 110 3.40 -17.86 2.05
C ILE A 110 4.57 -17.34 1.23
N PRO A 111 4.33 -16.68 0.08
CA PRO A 111 5.39 -16.02 -0.67
C PRO A 111 6.11 -14.97 0.19
N VAL A 112 7.44 -15.00 0.19
CA VAL A 112 8.27 -14.09 0.97
C VAL A 112 9.15 -13.26 0.05
N ILE A 113 9.05 -11.94 0.14
CA ILE A 113 9.99 -10.99 -0.46
C ILE A 113 10.94 -10.52 0.63
N ILE A 114 12.23 -10.76 0.42
CA ILE A 114 13.29 -10.18 1.23
C ILE A 114 13.67 -8.84 0.63
N PHE A 115 13.71 -7.81 1.46
CA PHE A 115 14.01 -6.45 1.03
C PHE A 115 15.22 -5.87 1.76
N ASP A 116 16.07 -5.13 1.02
CA ASP A 116 17.24 -4.41 1.54
C ASP A 116 18.31 -5.35 2.12
N ARG A 117 18.06 -5.95 3.27
CA ARG A 117 18.99 -6.83 3.99
C ARG A 117 18.76 -8.28 3.64
N ARG A 118 19.83 -9.07 3.53
CA ARG A 118 19.75 -10.50 3.21
C ARG A 118 19.65 -11.36 4.48
N THR A 119 19.10 -12.55 4.31
CA THR A 119 19.10 -13.63 5.32
C THR A 119 20.25 -14.61 5.07
N ARG A 120 20.46 -15.58 5.97
CA ARG A 120 21.34 -16.73 5.73
C ARG A 120 20.69 -17.87 4.98
N SER A 121 19.37 -17.80 4.82
CA SER A 121 18.57 -18.81 4.15
C SER A 121 18.30 -18.42 2.71
N ASP A 122 18.11 -19.40 1.86
CA ASP A 122 17.64 -19.27 0.48
C ASP A 122 16.12 -19.52 0.35
N LYS A 123 15.39 -19.70 1.48
CA LYS A 123 13.95 -19.91 1.54
C LYS A 123 13.22 -18.56 1.45
N TYR A 124 13.18 -18.00 0.26
CA TYR A 124 12.39 -16.83 -0.10
C TYR A 124 11.94 -16.89 -1.56
N THR A 125 10.88 -16.20 -1.87
CA THR A 125 10.29 -16.15 -3.22
C THR A 125 11.07 -15.19 -4.10
N ALA A 126 11.38 -14.00 -3.59
CA ALA A 126 12.19 -13.00 -4.28
C ALA A 126 12.98 -12.13 -3.31
N TYR A 127 14.07 -11.58 -3.80
CA TYR A 127 14.85 -10.53 -3.15
C TYR A 127 14.79 -9.25 -3.99
N ILE A 128 14.77 -8.10 -3.34
CA ILE A 128 14.90 -6.78 -3.96
C ILE A 128 15.74 -5.87 -3.06
N GLY A 129 16.77 -5.25 -3.61
CA GLY A 129 17.68 -4.35 -2.89
C GLY A 129 18.84 -3.88 -3.74
N ALA A 130 19.67 -2.99 -3.22
CA ALA A 130 20.87 -2.52 -3.89
C ALA A 130 22.03 -3.49 -3.70
N ASP A 131 23.03 -3.41 -4.58
CA ASP A 131 24.29 -4.16 -4.44
C ASP A 131 25.25 -3.43 -3.49
N ASN A 132 25.23 -3.85 -2.23
CA ASN A 132 26.02 -3.22 -1.19
C ASN A 132 27.53 -3.43 -1.39
N LYS A 133 27.94 -4.53 -2.02
CA LYS A 133 29.34 -4.77 -2.31
C LYS A 133 29.84 -3.83 -3.41
N GLU A 134 29.04 -3.63 -4.46
CA GLU A 134 29.33 -2.66 -5.52
C GLU A 134 29.40 -1.23 -4.96
N ILE A 135 28.45 -0.85 -4.08
CA ILE A 135 28.46 0.46 -3.42
C ILE A 135 29.75 0.68 -2.64
N GLY A 136 30.16 -0.32 -1.84
CA GLY A 136 31.40 -0.26 -1.08
C GLY A 136 32.64 -0.14 -1.99
N SER A 137 32.75 -0.97 -3.03
CA SER A 137 33.87 -0.92 -3.96
C SER A 137 33.91 0.40 -4.76
N SER A 138 32.77 0.87 -5.25
CA SER A 138 32.67 2.15 -5.96
C SER A 138 33.09 3.35 -5.09
N MET A 139 32.72 3.36 -3.80
CA MET A 139 33.16 4.40 -2.88
C MET A 139 34.67 4.27 -2.62
N GLY A 140 35.19 3.06 -2.50
CA GLY A 140 36.63 2.80 -2.39
C GLY A 140 37.44 3.31 -3.61
N GLU A 141 36.96 3.06 -4.82
CA GLU A 141 37.54 3.58 -6.06
C GLU A 141 37.50 5.12 -6.11
N TYR A 142 36.39 5.71 -5.75
CA TYR A 142 36.24 7.17 -5.72
C TYR A 142 37.21 7.82 -4.73
N LEU A 143 37.31 7.29 -3.49
CA LEU A 143 38.20 7.80 -2.49
C LEU A 143 39.68 7.56 -2.87
N ALA A 144 40.01 6.40 -3.42
CA ALA A 144 41.32 6.10 -3.92
C ALA A 144 41.77 7.06 -5.06
N GLY A 145 40.85 7.42 -5.95
CA GLY A 145 41.07 8.43 -6.97
C GLY A 145 41.21 9.86 -6.45
N THR A 146 40.66 10.15 -5.26
CA THR A 146 40.69 11.47 -4.62
C THR A 146 41.91 11.66 -3.70
N LEU A 147 42.36 10.58 -3.03
CA LEU A 147 43.50 10.58 -2.10
C LEU A 147 44.79 10.21 -2.84
N THR A 148 45.15 10.96 -3.89
CA THR A 148 46.25 10.65 -4.81
C THR A 148 47.63 10.66 -4.11
N ASP A 149 47.79 11.49 -3.09
CA ASP A 149 49.04 11.60 -2.30
C ASP A 149 49.07 10.65 -1.10
N GLY A 150 48.09 9.72 -1.05
CA GLY A 150 47.85 8.83 0.08
C GLY A 150 46.88 9.42 1.10
N GLY A 151 46.50 8.62 2.07
CA GLY A 151 45.58 9.07 3.13
C GLY A 151 45.16 7.97 4.09
N ARG A 152 44.73 8.40 5.25
CA ARG A 152 44.27 7.56 6.36
C ARG A 152 42.73 7.62 6.41
N ILE A 153 42.11 6.50 6.25
CA ILE A 153 40.66 6.37 6.22
C ILE A 153 40.18 5.74 7.51
N LEU A 154 39.23 6.39 8.19
CA LEU A 154 38.42 5.78 9.23
C LEU A 154 37.16 5.20 8.57
N GLU A 155 37.01 3.88 8.64
CA GLU A 155 35.77 3.24 8.21
C GLU A 155 34.79 3.07 9.39
N LEU A 156 33.55 3.57 9.21
CA LEU A 156 32.51 3.53 10.21
C LEU A 156 31.32 2.72 9.68
N SER A 157 31.32 1.43 10.00
CA SER A 157 30.27 0.51 9.57
C SER A 157 29.01 0.60 10.42
N GLY A 158 27.89 0.17 9.87
CA GLY A 158 26.68 -0.09 10.65
C GLY A 158 26.81 -1.35 11.52
N LEU A 159 25.69 -1.89 12.00
CA LEU A 159 25.66 -3.11 12.79
C LEU A 159 26.42 -4.24 12.09
N SER A 160 27.47 -4.76 12.70
CA SER A 160 28.36 -5.80 12.15
C SER A 160 27.65 -7.13 11.81
N THR A 161 26.43 -7.33 12.32
CA THR A 161 25.56 -8.49 12.04
C THR A 161 24.63 -8.31 10.86
N SER A 162 24.61 -7.13 10.25
CA SER A 162 23.73 -6.82 9.11
C SER A 162 24.44 -7.02 7.77
N SER A 163 23.75 -7.58 6.78
CA SER A 163 24.35 -7.84 5.46
C SER A 163 24.86 -6.58 4.76
N PRO A 164 24.17 -5.41 4.78
CA PRO A 164 24.72 -4.21 4.16
C PRO A 164 26.07 -3.77 4.75
N ALA A 165 26.23 -3.85 6.08
CA ALA A 165 27.50 -3.48 6.71
C ALA A 165 28.63 -4.41 6.27
N ILE A 166 28.39 -5.72 6.26
CA ILE A 166 29.37 -6.72 5.85
C ILE A 166 29.74 -6.56 4.37
N GLU A 167 28.74 -6.39 3.50
CA GLU A 167 28.95 -6.31 2.06
C GLU A 167 29.65 -5.01 1.65
N ARG A 168 29.26 -3.85 2.25
CA ARG A 168 29.92 -2.55 2.03
C ARG A 168 31.39 -2.58 2.46
N ASN A 169 31.67 -3.10 3.66
CA ASN A 169 33.02 -3.28 4.15
C ASN A 169 33.84 -4.16 3.19
N ASN A 170 33.36 -5.36 2.83
CA ASN A 170 34.05 -6.25 1.92
C ASN A 170 34.30 -5.61 0.54
N GLY A 171 33.37 -4.85 0.02
CA GLY A 171 33.53 -4.10 -1.23
C GLY A 171 34.60 -3.03 -1.12
N PHE A 172 34.54 -2.22 -0.08
CA PHE A 172 35.45 -1.11 0.18
C PHE A 172 36.91 -1.61 0.39
N ASP A 173 37.09 -2.58 1.28
CA ASP A 173 38.37 -3.20 1.57
C ASP A 173 39.03 -3.80 0.32
N SER A 174 38.24 -4.47 -0.52
CA SER A 174 38.76 -5.09 -1.74
C SER A 174 39.47 -4.11 -2.70
N VAL A 175 39.11 -2.84 -2.62
CA VAL A 175 39.70 -1.76 -3.43
C VAL A 175 40.83 -1.06 -2.67
N VAL A 176 40.54 -0.61 -1.44
CA VAL A 176 41.48 0.24 -0.67
C VAL A 176 42.77 -0.50 -0.33
N GLN A 177 42.70 -1.78 0.05
CA GLN A 177 43.87 -2.61 0.37
C GLN A 177 44.82 -2.78 -0.82
N CYS A 178 44.34 -2.59 -2.05
CA CYS A 178 45.16 -2.67 -3.25
C CYS A 178 45.78 -1.32 -3.67
N ARG A 179 45.56 -0.24 -2.91
CA ARG A 179 46.03 1.12 -3.25
C ARG A 179 47.23 1.54 -2.39
N PRO A 180 48.43 1.67 -2.98
CA PRO A 180 49.61 2.14 -2.24
C PRO A 180 49.37 3.54 -1.67
N GLY A 181 49.83 3.76 -0.42
CA GLY A 181 49.72 5.05 0.26
C GLY A 181 48.37 5.32 0.94
N ILE A 182 47.36 4.51 0.70
CA ILE A 182 46.07 4.60 1.41
C ILE A 182 45.98 3.50 2.45
N SER A 183 45.55 3.82 3.64
CA SER A 183 45.38 2.86 4.73
C SER A 183 44.04 3.10 5.46
N ILE A 184 43.37 2.00 5.81
CA ILE A 184 42.28 2.05 6.77
C ILE A 184 42.93 1.98 8.15
N VAL A 185 42.81 3.08 8.90
CA VAL A 185 43.48 3.19 10.23
C VAL A 185 42.67 2.50 11.30
N GLU A 186 41.36 2.47 11.16
CA GLU A 186 40.45 1.80 12.10
C GLU A 186 39.14 1.40 11.41
N HIS A 187 38.61 0.23 11.79
CA HIS A 187 37.27 -0.23 11.44
C HIS A 187 36.35 -0.13 12.67
N LEU A 188 35.49 0.84 12.71
CA LEU A 188 34.55 0.99 13.81
C LEU A 188 33.14 0.53 13.40
N SER A 189 32.38 0.06 14.38
CA SER A 189 30.97 -0.29 14.17
C SER A 189 30.07 0.61 15.03
N ALA A 190 28.98 1.09 14.41
CA ALA A 190 27.94 1.85 15.08
C ALA A 190 26.56 1.18 14.86
N ASP A 191 25.50 1.86 15.28
CA ASP A 191 24.13 1.35 15.29
C ASP A 191 23.25 1.94 14.19
N TRP A 192 23.81 2.39 13.07
CA TRP A 192 23.15 3.12 11.98
C TRP A 192 22.68 4.51 12.35
N THR A 193 22.84 4.97 13.60
CA THR A 193 22.38 6.27 14.06
C THR A 193 23.51 7.30 14.09
N GLU A 194 23.15 8.58 13.92
CA GLU A 194 24.08 9.70 14.09
C GLU A 194 24.69 9.72 15.50
N GLN A 195 23.84 9.48 16.53
CA GLN A 195 24.29 9.51 17.90
C GLN A 195 25.21 8.33 18.27
N GLY A 196 24.95 7.14 17.73
CA GLY A 196 25.85 5.99 17.88
C GLY A 196 27.19 6.25 17.25
N ALA A 197 27.22 6.73 16.03
CA ALA A 197 28.45 7.12 15.32
C ALA A 197 29.23 8.23 16.07
N PHE A 198 28.51 9.24 16.57
CA PHE A 198 29.12 10.29 17.39
C PHE A 198 29.83 9.69 18.61
N ARG A 199 29.17 8.85 19.40
CA ARG A 199 29.76 8.23 20.61
C ARG A 199 30.99 7.39 20.28
N THR A 200 30.90 6.61 19.21
CA THR A 200 31.98 5.72 18.78
C THR A 200 33.23 6.49 18.36
N VAL A 201 33.06 7.55 17.54
CA VAL A 201 34.16 8.39 17.08
C VAL A 201 34.67 9.33 18.20
N ASP A 202 33.80 9.82 19.06
CA ASP A 202 34.17 10.62 20.26
C ASP A 202 35.07 9.81 21.19
N SER A 203 34.77 8.52 21.39
CA SER A 203 35.61 7.61 22.17
C SER A 203 36.99 7.41 21.52
N LEU A 204 37.02 7.17 20.20
CA LEU A 204 38.28 7.02 19.45
C LEU A 204 39.15 8.28 19.59
N LEU A 205 38.58 9.45 19.38
CA LEU A 205 39.32 10.73 19.42
C LEU A 205 39.74 11.17 20.84
N SER A 206 39.21 10.51 21.85
CA SER A 206 39.64 10.74 23.24
C SER A 206 40.99 10.05 23.54
N GLU A 207 41.39 9.09 22.69
CA GLU A 207 42.73 8.46 22.77
C GLU A 207 43.74 9.24 21.92
N PRO A 208 45.03 9.30 22.31
CA PRO A 208 46.05 10.03 21.55
C PRO A 208 46.38 9.32 20.24
N HIS A 209 46.81 10.10 19.24
CA HIS A 209 47.36 9.63 17.94
C HIS A 209 46.32 9.03 16.97
N ASN A 210 45.05 9.28 17.12
CA ASN A 210 44.02 8.84 16.18
C ASN A 210 43.73 9.94 15.14
N GLU A 211 44.58 10.01 14.12
CA GLU A 211 44.44 10.95 13.01
C GLU A 211 43.94 10.24 11.76
N PHE A 212 42.99 10.87 11.08
CA PHE A 212 42.47 10.41 9.78
C PHE A 212 42.19 11.60 8.86
N ASP A 213 42.32 11.35 7.57
CA ASP A 213 42.14 12.35 6.50
C ASP A 213 40.74 12.20 5.82
N CYS A 214 40.11 11.04 6.02
CA CYS A 214 38.82 10.71 5.47
C CYS A 214 38.03 9.81 6.44
N VAL A 215 36.71 10.01 6.46
CA VAL A 215 35.75 9.10 7.09
C VAL A 215 34.85 8.54 6.03
N PHE A 216 34.82 7.23 5.89
CA PHE A 216 33.81 6.52 5.14
C PHE A 216 32.81 5.87 6.10
N ALA A 217 31.64 6.46 6.21
CA ALA A 217 30.54 5.94 7.02
C ALA A 217 29.52 5.22 6.14
N HIS A 218 28.98 4.12 6.64
CA HIS A 218 28.02 3.30 5.88
C HIS A 218 26.64 3.94 5.74
N ASN A 219 26.38 5.11 6.32
CA ASN A 219 25.30 6.00 5.92
C ASN A 219 25.62 7.48 6.26
N ASP A 220 24.82 8.40 5.69
CA ASP A 220 25.01 9.84 5.82
C ASP A 220 24.85 10.34 7.26
N ARG A 221 23.92 9.73 8.02
CA ARG A 221 23.70 10.09 9.44
C ARG A 221 24.92 9.74 10.29
N MET A 222 25.55 8.59 10.06
CA MET A 222 26.78 8.21 10.76
C MET A 222 27.96 9.10 10.34
N ALA A 223 28.03 9.50 9.05
CA ALA A 223 29.03 10.47 8.61
C ALA A 223 28.87 11.82 9.33
N MET A 224 27.65 12.29 9.55
CA MET A 224 27.37 13.49 10.33
C MET A 224 27.71 13.32 11.81
N GLY A 225 27.47 12.14 12.39
CA GLY A 225 27.87 11.82 13.75
C GLY A 225 29.39 11.88 13.94
N ALA A 226 30.13 11.26 13.00
CA ALA A 226 31.59 11.32 12.98
C ALA A 226 32.12 12.76 12.82
N ARG A 227 31.52 13.55 11.92
CA ARG A 227 31.85 14.96 11.71
C ARG A 227 31.65 15.81 12.97
N ARG A 228 30.53 15.61 13.68
CA ARG A 228 30.26 16.29 14.97
C ARG A 228 31.26 15.89 16.06
N ALA A 229 31.70 14.63 16.10
CA ALA A 229 32.74 14.19 17.03
C ALA A 229 34.09 14.87 16.71
N ALA A 230 34.48 14.91 15.43
CA ALA A 230 35.67 15.61 14.98
C ALA A 230 35.64 17.11 15.32
N GLU A 231 34.51 17.76 15.12
CA GLU A 231 34.29 19.18 15.52
C GLU A 231 34.44 19.40 17.02
N LYS A 232 33.86 18.53 17.84
CA LYS A 232 33.98 18.57 19.31
C LYS A 232 35.44 18.49 19.78
N HIS A 233 36.27 17.68 19.09
CA HIS A 233 37.70 17.54 19.38
C HIS A 233 38.59 18.60 18.70
N GLY A 234 37.99 19.60 18.04
CA GLY A 234 38.70 20.73 17.45
C GLY A 234 39.50 20.36 16.19
N LEU A 235 39.16 19.27 15.50
CA LEU A 235 39.81 18.90 14.26
C LEU A 235 39.42 19.87 13.11
N ASN A 236 40.35 20.13 12.19
CA ASN A 236 40.07 20.96 11.04
C ASN A 236 39.22 20.21 10.01
N LEU A 237 37.92 20.48 10.03
CA LEU A 237 36.94 19.79 9.18
C LEU A 237 37.11 20.05 7.68
N GLU A 238 37.82 21.12 7.28
CA GLU A 238 38.10 21.41 5.86
C GLU A 238 39.13 20.41 5.26
N HIS A 239 39.96 19.83 6.10
CA HIS A 239 40.96 18.85 5.70
C HIS A 239 40.46 17.40 5.76
N ILE A 240 39.32 17.13 6.38
CA ILE A 240 38.75 15.80 6.52
C ILE A 240 37.60 15.62 5.56
N LYS A 241 37.65 14.57 4.72
CA LYS A 241 36.57 14.19 3.81
C LYS A 241 35.58 13.27 4.51
N PHE A 242 34.35 13.71 4.70
CA PHE A 242 33.28 12.89 5.28
C PHE A 242 32.41 12.33 4.15
N CYS A 243 32.35 11.02 4.03
CA CYS A 243 31.55 10.33 3.02
C CYS A 243 30.51 9.43 3.67
N GLY A 244 29.33 9.36 3.06
CA GLY A 244 28.23 8.54 3.53
C GLY A 244 27.62 7.69 2.43
N ILE A 245 26.49 7.09 2.74
CA ILE A 245 25.59 6.36 1.83
C ILE A 245 24.17 6.74 2.27
N ASP A 246 23.22 6.60 1.43
CA ASP A 246 21.80 6.87 1.39
C ASP A 246 21.48 8.01 0.41
N ALA A 247 22.24 9.11 0.44
CA ALA A 247 22.01 10.30 -0.37
C ALA A 247 20.53 10.67 -0.46
N MET A 248 19.86 10.71 0.69
CA MET A 248 18.42 11.01 0.73
C MET A 248 18.18 12.43 0.19
N PRO A 249 17.15 12.62 -0.68
CA PRO A 249 16.95 13.90 -1.36
C PRO A 249 16.18 14.94 -0.54
N GLN A 250 15.54 14.56 0.58
CA GLN A 250 14.77 15.49 1.40
C GLN A 250 15.68 16.53 2.05
N LYS A 251 15.07 17.61 2.55
CA LYS A 251 15.77 18.69 3.24
C LYS A 251 16.61 18.14 4.41
N GLY A 252 17.88 18.53 4.47
CA GLY A 252 18.84 17.99 5.42
C GLY A 252 19.35 16.59 5.12
N GLY A 253 18.92 15.98 4.03
CA GLY A 253 19.37 14.67 3.59
C GLY A 253 20.73 14.71 2.89
N GLY A 254 21.29 13.52 2.62
CA GLY A 254 22.65 13.38 2.10
C GLY A 254 22.93 14.13 0.81
N MET A 255 21.97 14.18 -0.14
CA MET A 255 22.15 14.96 -1.38
C MET A 255 22.34 16.45 -1.11
N GLU A 256 21.58 17.04 -0.18
CA GLU A 256 21.74 18.43 0.20
C GLU A 256 23.06 18.67 0.94
N LEU A 257 23.45 17.73 1.83
CA LEU A 257 24.72 17.79 2.55
C LEU A 257 25.93 17.72 1.62
N VAL A 258 25.86 16.94 0.54
CA VAL A 258 26.90 16.91 -0.51
C VAL A 258 26.86 18.20 -1.33
N ASN A 259 25.69 18.67 -1.74
CA ASN A 259 25.54 19.89 -2.55
C ASN A 259 26.09 21.13 -1.84
N ASN A 260 25.93 21.24 -0.52
CA ASN A 260 26.44 22.36 0.27
C ASN A 260 27.88 22.15 0.81
N GLY A 261 28.51 21.01 0.54
CA GLY A 261 29.87 20.67 0.95
C GLY A 261 30.02 20.21 2.39
N THR A 262 28.93 19.95 3.13
CA THR A 262 29.01 19.37 4.49
C THR A 262 29.50 17.92 4.45
N LEU A 263 29.05 17.13 3.49
CA LEU A 263 29.62 15.86 3.10
C LEU A 263 30.43 16.01 1.80
N PHE A 264 31.52 15.26 1.71
CA PHE A 264 32.37 15.25 0.52
C PHE A 264 31.71 14.46 -0.64
N ALA A 265 31.15 13.30 -0.31
CA ALA A 265 30.40 12.45 -1.23
C ALA A 265 29.39 11.59 -0.47
N SER A 266 28.42 11.08 -1.20
CA SER A 266 27.50 10.04 -0.74
C SER A 266 27.17 9.08 -1.88
N TYR A 267 26.38 8.05 -1.62
CA TYR A 267 25.92 7.11 -2.63
C TYR A 267 24.43 6.92 -2.51
N THR A 268 23.66 6.96 -3.60
CA THR A 268 22.22 6.74 -3.50
C THR A 268 21.91 5.33 -3.03
N TYR A 269 21.02 5.20 -2.08
CA TYR A 269 20.48 3.92 -1.62
C TYR A 269 18.96 3.99 -1.69
N PRO A 270 18.36 3.55 -2.82
CA PRO A 270 16.96 3.81 -3.13
C PRO A 270 16.04 2.94 -2.26
N THR A 271 14.92 3.51 -1.85
CA THR A 271 13.83 2.81 -1.13
C THR A 271 12.94 2.00 -2.08
N ARG A 272 12.47 2.61 -3.18
CA ARG A 272 11.68 2.00 -4.25
C ARG A 272 10.53 1.10 -3.76
N GLY A 273 9.74 1.60 -2.81
CA GLY A 273 8.52 0.92 -2.36
C GLY A 273 7.52 0.64 -3.47
N ASP A 274 7.55 1.43 -4.54
CA ASP A 274 6.80 1.21 -5.77
C ASP A 274 7.19 -0.10 -6.47
N GLU A 275 8.50 -0.37 -6.62
CA GLU A 275 9.00 -1.62 -7.23
C GLU A 275 8.78 -2.83 -6.31
N VAL A 276 8.92 -2.65 -5.00
CA VAL A 276 8.62 -3.71 -4.01
C VAL A 276 7.15 -4.12 -4.10
N MET A 277 6.23 -3.15 -4.16
CA MET A 277 4.80 -3.43 -4.29
C MET A 277 4.46 -4.05 -5.65
N LEU A 278 5.06 -3.57 -6.74
CA LEU A 278 4.89 -4.16 -8.07
C LEU A 278 5.34 -5.63 -8.10
N LEU A 279 6.49 -5.93 -7.47
CA LEU A 279 6.99 -7.30 -7.33
C LEU A 279 6.01 -8.17 -6.53
N ALA A 280 5.49 -7.65 -5.41
CA ALA A 280 4.50 -8.33 -4.59
C ALA A 280 3.24 -8.68 -5.39
N MET A 281 2.71 -7.72 -6.15
CA MET A 281 1.52 -7.94 -6.96
C MET A 281 1.77 -8.90 -8.12
N ASN A 282 2.93 -8.86 -8.77
CA ASN A 282 3.28 -9.83 -9.80
C ASN A 282 3.31 -11.26 -9.25
N ILE A 283 3.83 -11.45 -8.04
CA ILE A 283 3.83 -12.76 -7.37
C ILE A 283 2.40 -13.22 -7.05
N LEU A 284 1.59 -12.34 -6.43
CA LEU A 284 0.22 -12.65 -6.01
C LEU A 284 -0.72 -12.95 -7.20
N GLU A 285 -0.51 -12.28 -8.32
CA GLU A 285 -1.30 -12.47 -9.55
C GLU A 285 -0.74 -13.57 -10.46
N GLY A 286 0.35 -14.26 -10.07
CA GLY A 286 0.98 -15.31 -10.86
C GLY A 286 1.64 -14.81 -12.15
N LYS A 287 2.00 -13.52 -12.21
CA LYS A 287 2.73 -12.92 -13.33
C LYS A 287 4.22 -13.26 -13.25
N LYS A 288 4.93 -13.03 -14.36
CA LYS A 288 6.38 -13.25 -14.41
C LYS A 288 7.11 -12.24 -13.52
N TYR A 289 8.06 -12.72 -12.72
CA TYR A 289 8.95 -11.92 -11.88
C TYR A 289 10.36 -12.53 -11.87
N ASN A 290 11.36 -11.74 -11.47
CA ASN A 290 12.70 -12.23 -11.22
C ASN A 290 12.85 -12.57 -9.73
N ARG A 291 13.60 -13.62 -9.42
CA ARG A 291 13.91 -13.97 -8.03
C ARG A 291 14.85 -12.95 -7.38
N GLU A 292 15.83 -12.45 -8.13
CA GLU A 292 16.79 -11.43 -7.70
C GLU A 292 16.50 -10.14 -8.47
N ASN A 293 16.25 -9.04 -7.75
CA ASN A 293 15.96 -7.73 -8.31
C ASN A 293 16.93 -6.72 -7.70
N GLN A 294 17.78 -6.17 -8.54
CA GLN A 294 18.79 -5.19 -8.13
C GLN A 294 18.28 -3.78 -8.39
N LEU A 295 18.27 -2.95 -7.35
CA LEU A 295 17.97 -1.54 -7.44
C LEU A 295 19.22 -0.76 -7.85
N SER A 296 19.04 0.18 -8.77
CA SER A 296 20.15 1.03 -9.25
C SER A 296 20.55 2.06 -8.21
N SER A 297 21.85 2.18 -8.02
CA SER A 297 22.50 3.13 -7.12
C SER A 297 23.53 3.97 -7.88
N ALA A 298 23.87 5.15 -7.38
CA ALA A 298 24.81 6.05 -8.04
C ALA A 298 25.61 6.88 -7.02
N LEU A 299 26.86 7.16 -7.35
CA LEU A 299 27.72 8.06 -6.60
C LEU A 299 27.18 9.49 -6.69
N VAL A 300 27.10 10.17 -5.55
CA VAL A 300 26.71 11.56 -5.42
C VAL A 300 27.90 12.39 -4.98
N THR A 301 28.32 13.28 -5.84
CA THR A 301 29.40 14.24 -5.60
C THR A 301 28.86 15.66 -5.73
N ARG A 302 29.68 16.66 -5.39
CA ARG A 302 29.29 18.06 -5.53
C ARG A 302 28.92 18.43 -6.98
N ASP A 303 29.48 17.73 -7.97
CA ASP A 303 29.28 18.05 -9.39
C ASP A 303 27.89 17.62 -9.87
N ASN A 304 27.30 16.56 -9.30
CA ASN A 304 26.00 16.01 -9.72
C ASN A 304 24.87 16.18 -8.71
N ALA A 305 25.16 16.45 -7.43
CA ALA A 305 24.16 16.53 -6.36
C ALA A 305 23.01 17.49 -6.67
N ARG A 306 23.33 18.69 -7.23
CA ARG A 306 22.31 19.67 -7.62
C ARG A 306 21.36 19.15 -8.69
N VAL A 307 21.90 18.47 -9.70
CA VAL A 307 21.09 17.91 -10.79
C VAL A 307 20.18 16.81 -10.26
N LEU A 308 20.71 15.94 -9.40
CA LEU A 308 19.93 14.85 -8.77
C LEU A 308 18.80 15.39 -7.88
N LEU A 309 19.05 16.46 -7.11
CA LEU A 309 18.02 17.16 -6.33
C LEU A 309 16.92 17.71 -7.24
N MET A 310 17.29 18.39 -8.33
CA MET A 310 16.30 18.93 -9.29
C MET A 310 15.48 17.82 -9.95
N GLN A 311 16.10 16.70 -10.31
CA GLN A 311 15.39 15.54 -10.87
C GLN A 311 14.44 14.91 -9.86
N ASN A 312 14.86 14.79 -8.60
CA ASN A 312 13.98 14.31 -7.54
C ASN A 312 12.78 15.23 -7.31
N ASP A 313 13.00 16.55 -7.24
CA ASP A 313 11.93 17.53 -7.07
C ASP A 313 10.90 17.46 -8.22
N GLU A 314 11.38 17.29 -9.45
CA GLU A 314 10.49 17.11 -10.60
C GLU A 314 9.70 15.80 -10.50
N THR A 315 10.34 14.71 -10.12
CA THR A 315 9.68 13.40 -9.90
C THR A 315 8.61 13.51 -8.83
N MET A 316 8.89 14.17 -7.70
CA MET A 316 7.92 14.41 -6.64
C MET A 316 6.72 15.24 -7.10
N ARG A 317 6.96 16.32 -7.87
CA ARG A 317 5.86 17.11 -8.45
C ARG A 317 4.98 16.29 -9.39
N GLN A 318 5.58 15.42 -10.22
CA GLN A 318 4.84 14.53 -11.09
C GLN A 318 4.01 13.52 -10.32
N GLN A 319 4.54 12.94 -9.24
CA GLN A 319 3.81 12.04 -8.35
C GLN A 319 2.63 12.74 -7.67
N ASP A 320 2.81 13.95 -7.16
CA ASP A 320 1.75 14.77 -6.56
C ASP A 320 0.65 15.10 -7.58
N HIS A 321 1.05 15.43 -8.80
CA HIS A 321 0.10 15.69 -9.88
C HIS A 321 -0.71 14.42 -10.23
N LEU A 322 -0.06 13.28 -10.36
CA LEU A 322 -0.72 11.99 -10.61
C LEU A 322 -1.67 11.60 -9.48
N SER A 323 -1.26 11.78 -8.22
CA SER A 323 -2.11 11.51 -7.05
C SER A 323 -3.36 12.38 -7.04
N THR A 324 -3.21 13.67 -7.40
CA THR A 324 -4.32 14.61 -7.52
C THR A 324 -5.28 14.23 -8.66
N LEU A 325 -4.75 13.85 -9.82
CA LEU A 325 -5.58 13.39 -10.95
C LEU A 325 -6.35 12.12 -10.59
N ARG A 326 -5.70 11.17 -9.92
CA ARG A 326 -6.34 9.94 -9.45
C ARG A 326 -7.48 10.23 -8.49
N SER A 327 -7.26 11.08 -7.48
CA SER A 327 -8.29 11.49 -6.54
C SER A 327 -9.51 12.09 -7.25
N ARG A 328 -9.30 12.89 -8.32
CA ARG A 328 -10.41 13.41 -9.15
C ARG A 328 -11.14 12.31 -9.91
N VAL A 329 -10.41 11.34 -10.46
CA VAL A 329 -11.03 10.19 -11.17
C VAL A 329 -11.83 9.33 -10.19
N ASP A 330 -11.29 9.02 -9.03
CA ASP A 330 -11.98 8.21 -8.00
C ASP A 330 -13.24 8.93 -7.50
N LYS A 331 -13.16 10.26 -7.30
CA LYS A 331 -14.33 11.07 -6.95
C LYS A 331 -15.39 11.05 -8.05
N ALA A 332 -14.99 11.25 -9.32
CA ALA A 332 -15.91 11.19 -10.44
C ALA A 332 -16.57 9.81 -10.59
N ALA A 333 -15.83 8.72 -10.38
CA ALA A 333 -16.34 7.37 -10.38
C ALA A 333 -17.36 7.14 -9.24
N SER A 334 -17.06 7.64 -8.03
CA SER A 334 -17.96 7.58 -6.88
C SER A 334 -19.26 8.38 -7.14
N ASP A 335 -19.13 9.59 -7.68
CA ASP A 335 -20.27 10.43 -8.03
C ASP A 335 -21.15 9.76 -9.10
N PHE A 336 -20.53 9.15 -10.11
CA PHE A 336 -21.24 8.39 -11.15
C PHE A 336 -21.98 7.17 -10.57
N ASN A 337 -21.35 6.41 -9.69
CA ASN A 337 -22.00 5.28 -9.02
C ASN A 337 -23.19 5.74 -8.16
N THR A 338 -23.04 6.85 -7.45
CA THR A 338 -24.08 7.44 -6.63
C THR A 338 -25.27 7.87 -7.51
N GLN A 339 -25.02 8.56 -8.64
CA GLN A 339 -26.06 8.93 -9.60
C GLN A 339 -26.76 7.69 -10.19
N ARG A 340 -26.03 6.63 -10.52
CA ARG A 340 -26.59 5.36 -11.01
C ARG A 340 -27.52 4.73 -9.99
N ILE A 341 -27.16 4.74 -8.71
CA ILE A 341 -28.02 4.23 -7.62
C ILE A 341 -29.31 5.07 -7.53
N TYR A 342 -29.21 6.40 -7.57
CA TYR A 342 -30.41 7.27 -7.56
C TYR A 342 -31.32 7.00 -8.75
N LEU A 343 -30.78 6.81 -9.95
CA LEU A 343 -31.57 6.48 -11.15
C LEU A 343 -32.28 5.12 -11.00
N LEU A 344 -31.61 4.11 -10.43
CA LEU A 344 -32.21 2.81 -10.17
C LEU A 344 -33.34 2.90 -9.14
N VAL A 345 -33.16 3.65 -8.05
CA VAL A 345 -34.19 3.88 -7.03
C VAL A 345 -35.39 4.60 -7.64
N LEU A 346 -35.16 5.63 -8.48
CA LEU A 346 -36.21 6.34 -9.19
C LEU A 346 -36.99 5.41 -10.12
N LEU A 347 -36.28 4.56 -10.87
CA LEU A 347 -36.93 3.59 -11.77
C LEU A 347 -37.84 2.63 -10.99
N VAL A 348 -37.38 2.10 -9.88
CA VAL A 348 -38.16 1.22 -9.00
C VAL A 348 -39.41 1.96 -8.49
N PHE A 349 -39.24 3.21 -8.07
CA PHE A 349 -40.36 4.03 -7.60
C PHE A 349 -41.43 4.26 -8.68
N VAL A 350 -41.00 4.57 -9.92
CA VAL A 350 -41.92 4.74 -11.07
C VAL A 350 -42.67 3.43 -11.38
N VAL A 351 -41.96 2.28 -11.35
CA VAL A 351 -42.61 0.97 -11.58
C VAL A 351 -43.65 0.67 -10.50
N LEU A 352 -43.35 0.96 -9.22
CA LEU A 352 -44.30 0.81 -8.13
C LEU A 352 -45.51 1.74 -8.29
N LEU A 353 -45.29 2.98 -8.69
CA LEU A 353 -46.38 3.94 -8.94
C LEU A 353 -47.31 3.43 -10.06
N ILE A 354 -46.78 2.95 -11.16
CA ILE A 354 -47.55 2.36 -12.26
C ILE A 354 -48.37 1.16 -11.76
N ALA A 355 -47.76 0.29 -10.93
CA ALA A 355 -48.48 -0.88 -10.38
C ALA A 355 -49.64 -0.45 -9.46
N VAL A 356 -49.44 0.58 -8.62
CA VAL A 356 -50.50 1.12 -7.76
C VAL A 356 -51.64 1.75 -8.60
N CYS A 357 -51.31 2.53 -9.64
CA CYS A 357 -52.28 3.08 -10.55
C CYS A 357 -53.09 1.99 -11.27
N ALA A 358 -52.42 0.96 -11.77
CA ALA A 358 -53.08 -0.18 -12.41
C ALA A 358 -54.01 -0.94 -11.46
N ALA A 359 -53.60 -1.14 -10.20
CA ALA A 359 -54.44 -1.74 -9.16
C ALA A 359 -55.65 -0.89 -8.82
N ALA A 360 -55.50 0.43 -8.72
CA ALA A 360 -56.58 1.36 -8.48
C ALA A 360 -57.60 1.37 -9.62
N ILE A 361 -57.16 1.42 -10.87
CA ILE A 361 -58.02 1.32 -12.08
C ILE A 361 -58.77 -0.02 -12.09
N TYR A 362 -58.07 -1.11 -11.80
CA TYR A 362 -58.70 -2.43 -11.71
C TYR A 362 -59.80 -2.48 -10.63
N ALA A 363 -59.49 -1.96 -9.43
CA ALA A 363 -60.47 -1.89 -8.33
C ALA A 363 -61.69 -1.02 -8.71
N PHE A 364 -61.49 0.10 -9.40
CA PHE A 364 -62.54 0.96 -9.87
C PHE A 364 -63.48 0.28 -10.87
N ILE A 365 -62.87 -0.39 -11.88
CA ILE A 365 -63.63 -1.14 -12.90
C ILE A 365 -64.44 -2.26 -12.24
N THR A 366 -63.82 -2.99 -11.30
CA THR A 366 -64.48 -4.10 -10.59
C THR A 366 -65.66 -3.58 -9.75
N ARG A 367 -65.47 -2.49 -9.01
CA ARG A 367 -66.53 -1.86 -8.22
C ARG A 367 -67.69 -1.38 -9.09
N THR A 368 -67.39 -0.77 -10.24
CA THR A 368 -68.43 -0.32 -11.19
C THR A 368 -69.24 -1.49 -11.73
N ARG A 369 -68.60 -2.62 -12.08
CA ARG A 369 -69.29 -3.86 -12.53
C ARG A 369 -70.18 -4.43 -11.43
N ILE A 370 -69.67 -4.54 -10.20
CA ILE A 370 -70.47 -5.02 -9.05
C ILE A 370 -71.70 -4.12 -8.82
N ASN A 371 -71.54 -2.79 -8.85
CA ASN A 371 -72.60 -1.86 -8.69
C ASN A 371 -73.71 -1.96 -9.80
N GLN A 372 -73.23 -2.22 -11.06
CA GLN A 372 -74.20 -2.45 -12.17
C GLN A 372 -74.95 -3.77 -12.01
N GLN A 373 -74.27 -4.84 -11.58
CA GLN A 373 -74.94 -6.12 -11.29
C GLN A 373 -75.88 -6.04 -10.14
N LEU A 374 -75.54 -5.32 -9.06
CA LEU A 374 -76.44 -5.09 -7.91
C LEU A 374 -77.69 -4.29 -8.30
N LYS A 375 -77.51 -3.25 -9.13
CA LYS A 375 -78.63 -2.45 -9.63
C LYS A 375 -79.55 -3.31 -10.50
N ALA A 376 -79.05 -4.09 -11.42
CA ALA A 376 -79.80 -5.02 -12.27
C ALA A 376 -80.63 -6.02 -11.41
N SER A 377 -79.97 -6.61 -10.37
CA SER A 377 -80.63 -7.55 -9.46
C SER A 377 -81.70 -6.87 -8.61
N MET A 378 -81.51 -5.64 -8.17
CA MET A 378 -82.54 -4.85 -7.45
C MET A 378 -83.70 -4.53 -8.37
N ASP A 379 -83.44 -4.13 -9.62
CA ASP A 379 -84.54 -3.82 -10.59
C ASP A 379 -85.34 -5.09 -10.89
N GLU A 380 -84.70 -6.25 -11.01
CA GLU A 380 -85.38 -7.54 -11.21
C GLU A 380 -86.18 -7.96 -9.96
N GLN A 381 -85.70 -7.75 -8.76
CA GLN A 381 -86.37 -8.02 -7.50
C GLN A 381 -87.57 -7.12 -7.33
N ASN A 382 -87.49 -5.81 -7.66
CA ASN A 382 -88.61 -4.85 -7.64
C ASN A 382 -89.65 -5.29 -8.66
N ARG A 383 -89.29 -5.73 -9.87
CA ARG A 383 -90.23 -6.24 -10.87
C ARG A 383 -91.00 -7.44 -10.37
N MET A 384 -90.29 -8.44 -9.79
CA MET A 384 -90.98 -9.62 -9.20
C MET A 384 -91.90 -9.25 -8.04
N THR A 385 -91.53 -8.29 -7.21
CA THR A 385 -92.34 -7.80 -6.10
C THR A 385 -93.64 -7.16 -6.65
N THR A 386 -93.54 -6.31 -7.67
CA THR A 386 -94.66 -5.69 -8.32
C THR A 386 -95.58 -6.71 -8.97
N GLU A 387 -95.02 -7.72 -9.70
CA GLU A 387 -95.77 -8.83 -10.30
C GLU A 387 -96.53 -9.65 -9.23
N MET A 388 -95.86 -9.89 -8.06
CA MET A 388 -96.46 -10.62 -6.96
C MET A 388 -97.61 -9.81 -6.29
N GLU A 389 -97.46 -8.50 -6.15
CA GLU A 389 -98.52 -7.59 -5.64
C GLU A 389 -99.72 -7.57 -6.59
N GLU A 390 -99.50 -7.47 -7.90
CA GLU A 390 -100.55 -7.57 -8.94
C GLU A 390 -101.31 -8.89 -8.91
N MET A 391 -100.52 -10.01 -8.77
CA MET A 391 -101.15 -11.36 -8.61
C MET A 391 -102.02 -11.43 -7.32
N THR A 392 -101.48 -10.91 -6.24
CA THR A 392 -102.20 -10.90 -4.94
C THR A 392 -103.48 -10.05 -5.00
N GLN A 393 -103.40 -8.91 -5.65
CA GLN A 393 -104.61 -8.03 -5.89
C GLN A 393 -105.62 -8.77 -6.79
N THR A 394 -105.17 -9.46 -7.85
CA THR A 394 -106.05 -10.21 -8.74
C THR A 394 -106.68 -11.38 -8.00
N GLN A 395 -105.93 -12.11 -7.15
CA GLN A 395 -106.51 -13.16 -6.29
C GLN A 395 -107.54 -12.57 -5.28
N LEU A 396 -107.26 -11.47 -4.63
CA LEU A 396 -108.20 -10.78 -3.72
C LEU A 396 -109.45 -10.36 -4.45
N GLN A 397 -109.38 -9.79 -5.66
CA GLN A 397 -110.54 -9.47 -6.47
C GLN A 397 -111.33 -10.69 -6.90
N PHE A 398 -110.68 -11.81 -7.25
CA PHE A 398 -111.29 -13.08 -7.53
C PHE A 398 -112.07 -13.61 -6.32
N PHE A 399 -111.52 -13.60 -5.13
CA PHE A 399 -112.20 -14.05 -3.90
C PHE A 399 -113.32 -13.12 -3.53
N THR A 400 -113.24 -11.83 -3.78
CA THR A 400 -114.34 -10.86 -3.49
C THR A 400 -115.50 -11.08 -4.45
N ASN A 401 -115.24 -11.39 -5.70
CA ASN A 401 -116.28 -11.65 -6.73
C ASN A 401 -116.99 -13.04 -6.60
N VAL A 402 -116.34 -13.99 -5.87
CA VAL A 402 -116.96 -15.34 -5.63
C VAL A 402 -117.80 -15.32 -4.34
N SER A 403 -117.73 -14.27 -3.49
CA SER A 403 -118.49 -14.17 -2.22
C SER A 403 -119.79 -13.35 -2.34
N HIS A 404 -120.13 -13.00 -3.54
CA HIS A 404 -121.47 -12.44 -3.86
C HIS A 404 -122.17 -13.43 -4.77
#